data_ace3c169f06e2b1e1ed25f2b82bfd82e
#
_entry.id   ace3c169f06e2b1e1ed25f2b82bfd82e
#
_cell.length_a   1.000
_cell.length_b   1.000
_cell.length_c   1.000
_cell.angle_alpha   90.00
_cell.angle_beta   90.00
_cell.angle_gamma   90.00
#
_symmetry.space_group_name_H-M   'P 1'
#
loop_
_entity.id
_entity.type
_entity.pdbx_description
1 polymer ?
#
loop_
_entity_poly.entity_id
_entity_poly.type
_entity_poly.pdbx_seq_one_letter_code
_entity_poly.pdbx_strand_id
1 'polypeptide(L)'
;PAELYTKIVTRRRGGRCMENNIFLGTALRSLGYEVRNCGGRVSRAMSPYPEVRKNQSATYDGWNHMLLLALLDNEWYGVDVGMGSMGPNLPFPLKDGFETLSIAPREIRIQRRSISETHATDPSHGTKMWCYDVCYNPAEGEKTWTPVYCFTETEFLPQDYEVMSWFTSTNPRSFFTRYITCTKMIMDEDKEVIIGNLTLFKDTVRETIGSDRKVVKKFETEEERIRGW
;
A
#
# COMPACT_ATOMS: atom_id res chain seq x y z
N PRO A 1 -19.84 4.44 -5.61
CA PRO A 1 -19.93 3.58 -4.40
C PRO A 1 -20.71 2.29 -4.65
N ALA A 2 -21.91 2.33 -5.28
CA ALA A 2 -22.76 1.15 -5.52
C ALA A 2 -22.06 0.07 -6.37
N GLU A 3 -21.34 0.46 -7.41
CA GLU A 3 -20.59 -0.46 -8.26
C GLU A 3 -19.43 -1.13 -7.48
N LEU A 4 -18.74 -0.37 -6.63
CA LEU A 4 -17.68 -0.92 -5.76
C LEU A 4 -18.25 -1.88 -4.74
N TYR A 5 -19.41 -1.59 -4.15
CA TYR A 5 -20.10 -2.52 -3.27
C TYR A 5 -20.42 -3.85 -3.99
N THR A 6 -21.01 -3.75 -5.17
CA THR A 6 -21.31 -4.93 -6.00
C THR A 6 -20.05 -5.73 -6.33
N LYS A 7 -18.96 -5.05 -6.71
CA LYS A 7 -17.69 -5.70 -7.05
C LYS A 7 -17.05 -6.39 -5.84
N ILE A 8 -16.90 -5.64 -4.74
CA ILE A 8 -16.11 -6.08 -3.58
C ILE A 8 -16.91 -7.02 -2.68
N VAL A 9 -18.15 -6.62 -2.33
CA VAL A 9 -18.96 -7.38 -1.37
C VAL A 9 -19.74 -8.49 -2.05
N THR A 10 -20.57 -8.14 -3.05
CA THR A 10 -21.47 -9.12 -3.68
C THR A 10 -20.72 -10.15 -4.51
N ARG A 11 -19.79 -9.69 -5.35
CA ARG A 11 -19.00 -10.57 -6.24
C ARG A 11 -17.70 -11.06 -5.61
N ARG A 12 -17.36 -10.61 -4.41
CA ARG A 12 -16.15 -10.98 -3.66
C ARG A 12 -14.86 -10.80 -4.47
N ARG A 13 -14.82 -9.78 -5.32
CA ARG A 13 -13.63 -9.42 -6.10
C ARG A 13 -12.88 -8.32 -5.37
N GLY A 14 -11.55 -8.40 -5.38
CA GLY A 14 -10.70 -7.33 -4.84
C GLY A 14 -10.74 -6.05 -5.68
N GLY A 15 -9.98 -5.06 -5.25
CA GLY A 15 -9.79 -3.80 -5.93
C GLY A 15 -8.34 -3.32 -5.84
N ARG A 16 -7.99 -2.31 -6.64
CA ARG A 16 -6.75 -1.55 -6.48
C ARG A 16 -6.89 -0.53 -5.34
N CYS A 17 -5.79 0.12 -4.98
CA CYS A 17 -5.75 1.06 -3.86
C CYS A 17 -6.89 2.10 -3.89
N MET A 18 -7.15 2.70 -5.05
CA MET A 18 -8.22 3.69 -5.19
C MET A 18 -9.60 3.09 -4.94
N GLU A 19 -9.88 1.89 -5.48
CA GLU A 19 -11.17 1.23 -5.30
C GLU A 19 -11.39 0.81 -3.84
N ASN A 20 -10.40 0.16 -3.24
CA ASN A 20 -10.48 -0.33 -1.86
C ASN A 20 -10.61 0.83 -0.86
N ASN A 21 -9.78 1.88 -1.02
CA ASN A 21 -9.80 3.02 -0.11
C ASN A 21 -11.04 3.92 -0.32
N ILE A 22 -11.55 4.10 -1.56
CA ILE A 22 -12.83 4.78 -1.78
C ILE A 22 -13.96 4.01 -1.09
N PHE A 23 -13.97 2.67 -1.21
CA PHE A 23 -15.00 1.85 -0.57
C PHE A 23 -14.94 1.96 0.96
N LEU A 24 -13.74 1.80 1.55
CA LEU A 24 -13.55 1.96 2.99
C LEU A 24 -13.89 3.38 3.47
N GLY A 25 -13.44 4.42 2.77
CA GLY A 25 -13.73 5.81 3.11
C GLY A 25 -15.23 6.13 3.07
N THR A 26 -15.97 5.52 2.14
CA THR A 26 -17.44 5.63 2.09
C THR A 26 -18.07 4.98 3.32
N ALA A 27 -17.61 3.79 3.71
CA ALA A 27 -18.10 3.10 4.90
C ALA A 27 -17.81 3.89 6.18
N LEU A 28 -16.58 4.39 6.35
CA LEU A 28 -16.20 5.18 7.53
C LEU A 28 -17.03 6.47 7.64
N ARG A 29 -17.24 7.21 6.54
CA ARG A 29 -18.11 8.40 6.54
C ARG A 29 -19.56 8.07 6.89
N SER A 30 -20.05 6.90 6.43
CA SER A 30 -21.40 6.43 6.78
C SER A 30 -21.55 6.09 8.26
N LEU A 31 -20.43 5.78 8.93
CA LEU A 31 -20.38 5.56 10.38
C LEU A 31 -20.14 6.86 11.17
N GLY A 32 -20.04 8.01 10.50
CA GLY A 32 -19.89 9.32 11.14
C GLY A 32 -18.45 9.79 11.34
N TYR A 33 -17.44 9.08 10.83
CA TYR A 33 -16.06 9.54 10.90
C TYR A 33 -15.80 10.67 9.91
N GLU A 34 -15.00 11.66 10.32
CA GLU A 34 -14.40 12.59 9.38
C GLU A 34 -13.25 11.90 8.67
N VAL A 35 -13.31 11.82 7.34
CA VAL A 35 -12.33 11.11 6.52
C VAL A 35 -11.92 11.96 5.33
N ARG A 36 -10.61 12.11 5.16
CA ARG A 36 -9.98 12.79 4.03
C ARG A 36 -9.32 11.77 3.09
N ASN A 37 -9.57 11.91 1.81
CA ASN A 37 -8.89 11.11 0.79
C ASN A 37 -7.55 11.77 0.45
N CYS A 38 -6.45 11.05 0.52
CA CYS A 38 -5.13 11.60 0.29
C CYS A 38 -4.36 10.88 -0.81
N GLY A 39 -3.53 11.64 -1.51
CA GLY A 39 -2.64 11.11 -2.54
C GLY A 39 -1.32 10.64 -1.95
N GLY A 40 -0.81 9.54 -2.50
CA GLY A 40 0.48 8.97 -2.16
C GLY A 40 1.31 8.66 -3.41
N ARG A 41 2.62 8.52 -3.18
CA ARG A 41 3.62 8.13 -4.17
C ARG A 41 4.28 6.84 -3.71
N VAL A 42 4.16 5.78 -4.50
CA VAL A 42 4.82 4.50 -4.18
C VAL A 42 6.32 4.64 -4.37
N SER A 43 7.10 4.13 -3.43
CA SER A 43 8.55 4.07 -3.53
C SER A 43 8.97 3.08 -4.62
N ARG A 44 10.02 3.42 -5.35
CA ARG A 44 10.63 2.52 -6.33
C ARG A 44 11.35 1.33 -5.71
N ALA A 45 11.57 1.35 -4.39
CA ALA A 45 11.94 0.16 -3.63
C ALA A 45 10.89 -0.96 -3.73
N MET A 46 9.62 -0.61 -3.99
CA MET A 46 8.52 -1.56 -4.19
C MET A 46 8.40 -2.06 -5.63
N SER A 47 9.24 -1.59 -6.56
CA SER A 47 9.20 -2.00 -7.95
C SER A 47 9.31 -3.52 -8.11
N PRO A 48 8.53 -4.16 -9.00
CA PRO A 48 8.70 -5.56 -9.33
C PRO A 48 10.00 -5.85 -10.10
N TYR A 49 10.68 -4.80 -10.61
CA TYR A 49 11.91 -4.90 -11.39
C TYR A 49 13.14 -4.78 -10.48
N PRO A 50 14.00 -5.82 -10.38
CA PRO A 50 15.17 -5.83 -9.49
C PRO A 50 16.15 -4.67 -9.73
N GLU A 51 16.38 -4.32 -10.99
CA GLU A 51 17.27 -3.21 -11.41
C GLU A 51 16.77 -1.85 -10.91
N VAL A 52 15.45 -1.63 -10.92
CA VAL A 52 14.86 -0.40 -10.39
C VAL A 52 15.04 -0.35 -8.87
N ARG A 53 14.75 -1.45 -8.17
CA ARG A 53 14.97 -1.51 -6.71
C ARG A 53 16.42 -1.26 -6.33
N LYS A 54 17.37 -1.83 -7.07
CA LYS A 54 18.81 -1.66 -6.81
C LYS A 54 19.28 -0.23 -6.99
N ASN A 55 18.81 0.44 -8.05
CA ASN A 55 19.38 1.74 -8.47
C ASN A 55 18.55 2.95 -8.02
N GLN A 56 17.30 2.76 -7.63
CA GLN A 56 16.33 3.84 -7.40
C GLN A 56 15.49 3.65 -6.14
N SER A 57 15.93 2.81 -5.18
CA SER A 57 15.18 2.48 -3.98
C SER A 57 14.87 3.67 -3.06
N ALA A 58 15.65 4.75 -3.15
CA ALA A 58 15.44 5.97 -2.36
C ALA A 58 14.48 6.98 -3.04
N THR A 59 13.94 6.65 -4.22
CA THR A 59 13.08 7.55 -5.01
C THR A 59 11.64 7.06 -5.04
N TYR A 60 10.73 7.98 -5.43
CA TYR A 60 9.29 7.72 -5.49
C TYR A 60 8.75 7.93 -6.91
N ASP A 61 7.66 7.27 -7.22
CA ASP A 61 6.91 7.53 -8.45
C ASP A 61 6.09 8.82 -8.35
N GLY A 62 5.40 9.19 -9.45
CA GLY A 62 4.36 10.22 -9.41
C GLY A 62 3.19 9.80 -8.50
N TRP A 63 2.15 10.64 -8.42
CA TRP A 63 0.94 10.30 -7.68
C TRP A 63 0.29 9.04 -8.27
N ASN A 64 0.34 7.93 -7.53
CA ASN A 64 -0.11 6.61 -8.02
C ASN A 64 -0.70 5.73 -6.92
N HIS A 65 -0.82 6.26 -5.71
CA HIS A 65 -1.42 5.57 -4.57
C HIS A 65 -2.47 6.44 -3.87
N MET A 66 -3.48 5.81 -3.32
CA MET A 66 -4.51 6.43 -2.49
C MET A 66 -4.49 5.81 -1.11
N LEU A 67 -4.58 6.65 -0.10
CA LEU A 67 -4.86 6.27 1.29
C LEU A 67 -5.88 7.23 1.89
N LEU A 68 -6.32 6.95 3.10
CA LEU A 68 -7.25 7.78 3.86
C LEU A 68 -6.56 8.36 5.09
N LEU A 69 -6.98 9.55 5.49
CA LEU A 69 -6.79 10.05 6.84
C LEU A 69 -8.15 10.09 7.53
N ALA A 70 -8.27 9.47 8.69
CA ALA A 70 -9.47 9.46 9.51
C ALA A 70 -9.19 10.21 10.82
N LEU A 71 -10.11 11.09 11.20
CA LEU A 71 -10.05 11.83 12.46
C LEU A 71 -10.69 10.99 13.58
N LEU A 72 -9.92 10.72 14.63
CA LEU A 72 -10.34 10.03 15.82
C LEU A 72 -9.79 10.75 17.04
N ASP A 73 -10.65 11.14 17.98
CA ASP A 73 -10.27 11.85 19.22
C ASP A 73 -9.35 13.07 18.99
N ASN A 74 -9.67 13.88 17.96
CA ASN A 74 -8.90 15.04 17.49
C ASN A 74 -7.49 14.73 16.96
N GLU A 75 -7.17 13.48 16.68
CA GLU A 75 -5.92 13.06 16.05
C GLU A 75 -6.18 12.41 14.69
N TRP A 76 -5.32 12.70 13.70
CA TRP A 76 -5.39 12.10 12.39
C TRP A 76 -4.63 10.77 12.35
N TYR A 77 -5.31 9.75 11.83
CA TYR A 77 -4.76 8.42 11.60
C TYR A 77 -4.71 8.11 10.11
N GLY A 78 -3.58 7.60 9.65
CA GLY A 78 -3.48 6.99 8.32
C GLY A 78 -4.19 5.64 8.30
N VAL A 79 -5.05 5.45 7.30
CA VAL A 79 -5.80 4.22 7.08
C VAL A 79 -5.63 3.80 5.62
N ASP A 80 -5.16 2.59 5.38
CA ASP A 80 -4.87 2.11 4.03
C ASP A 80 -5.11 0.61 3.90
N VAL A 81 -6.08 0.25 3.06
CA VAL A 81 -6.39 -1.14 2.68
C VAL A 81 -6.02 -1.43 1.21
N GLY A 82 -5.22 -0.55 0.60
CA GLY A 82 -4.91 -0.58 -0.83
C GLY A 82 -3.48 -0.96 -1.20
N MET A 83 -2.53 -0.98 -0.25
CA MET A 83 -1.12 -1.26 -0.53
C MET A 83 -0.78 -2.76 -0.60
N GLY A 84 -1.76 -3.62 -0.46
CA GLY A 84 -1.57 -5.07 -0.50
C GLY A 84 -0.73 -5.56 0.69
N SER A 85 0.15 -6.54 0.44
CA SER A 85 0.95 -7.17 1.50
C SER A 85 1.92 -6.23 2.21
N MET A 86 2.19 -5.05 1.65
CA MET A 86 3.12 -4.07 2.21
C MET A 86 2.43 -2.96 3.00
N GLY A 87 1.11 -2.92 2.95
CA GLY A 87 0.31 -1.95 3.68
C GLY A 87 0.29 -2.17 5.19
N PRO A 88 -0.22 -1.17 5.93
CA PRO A 88 -0.46 -1.31 7.36
C PRO A 88 -1.58 -2.32 7.61
N ASN A 89 -1.49 -3.05 8.71
CA ASN A 89 -2.56 -3.93 9.18
C ASN A 89 -3.53 -3.24 10.16
N LEU A 90 -3.13 -2.09 10.69
CA LEU A 90 -3.91 -1.25 11.60
C LEU A 90 -3.78 0.22 11.21
N PRO A 91 -4.72 1.09 11.61
CA PRO A 91 -4.54 2.53 11.52
C PRO A 91 -3.29 2.98 12.26
N PHE A 92 -2.58 3.97 11.74
CA PHE A 92 -1.37 4.52 12.35
C PHE A 92 -1.51 6.03 12.58
N PRO A 93 -1.10 6.56 13.74
CA PRO A 93 -1.18 8.00 14.01
C PRO A 93 -0.21 8.79 13.12
N LEU A 94 -0.57 10.00 12.73
CA LEU A 94 0.34 10.94 12.05
C LEU A 94 1.31 11.57 13.05
N LYS A 95 2.20 10.76 13.58
CA LYS A 95 3.22 11.17 14.55
C LYS A 95 4.60 10.88 13.99
N ASP A 96 5.42 11.93 13.89
CA ASP A 96 6.80 11.80 13.40
C ASP A 96 7.63 10.88 14.31
N GLY A 97 8.29 9.89 13.73
CA GLY A 97 9.06 8.89 14.47
C GLY A 97 8.20 7.77 15.10
N PHE A 98 6.90 7.68 14.81
CA PHE A 98 6.09 6.57 15.29
C PHE A 98 6.56 5.24 14.67
N GLU A 99 6.83 4.26 15.55
CA GLU A 99 7.19 2.88 15.16
C GLU A 99 6.27 1.89 15.86
N THR A 100 5.88 0.84 15.17
CA THR A 100 5.07 -0.23 15.76
C THR A 100 5.25 -1.54 14.98
N LEU A 101 4.96 -2.65 15.66
CA LEU A 101 4.83 -3.96 15.02
C LEU A 101 3.63 -3.92 14.07
N SER A 102 3.82 -4.49 12.88
CA SER A 102 2.76 -4.75 11.90
C SER A 102 2.50 -6.26 11.84
N ILE A 103 2.55 -6.85 10.65
CA ILE A 103 2.46 -8.31 10.51
C ILE A 103 3.82 -8.91 10.91
N ALA A 104 3.87 -9.55 12.08
CA ALA A 104 5.13 -10.03 12.66
C ALA A 104 5.96 -10.87 11.66
N PRO A 105 7.30 -10.73 11.65
CA PRO A 105 8.14 -9.91 12.55
C PRO A 105 8.31 -8.45 12.08
N ARG A 106 7.62 -8.04 11.03
CA ARG A 106 7.76 -6.75 10.35
C ARG A 106 7.30 -5.59 11.23
N GLU A 107 8.14 -4.55 11.31
CA GLU A 107 7.78 -3.27 11.91
C GLU A 107 7.54 -2.20 10.83
N ILE A 108 6.74 -1.20 11.17
CA ILE A 108 6.49 -0.01 10.37
C ILE A 108 6.96 1.23 11.09
N ARG A 109 7.30 2.26 10.31
CA ARG A 109 7.68 3.57 10.81
C ARG A 109 7.01 4.66 9.99
N ILE A 110 6.54 5.70 10.69
CA ILE A 110 6.03 6.93 10.08
C ILE A 110 7.01 8.05 10.36
N GLN A 111 7.49 8.72 9.31
CA GLN A 111 8.40 9.86 9.42
C GLN A 111 7.95 11.02 8.56
N ARG A 112 8.13 12.24 9.03
CA ARG A 112 7.90 13.46 8.27
C ARG A 112 9.23 14.02 7.77
N ARG A 113 9.59 13.75 6.52
CA ARG A 113 10.86 14.15 5.91
C ARG A 113 10.71 14.62 4.48
N SER A 114 11.72 15.35 4.00
CA SER A 114 11.84 15.65 2.57
C SER A 114 12.19 14.40 1.78
N ILE A 115 11.72 14.33 0.55
CA ILE A 115 12.06 13.27 -0.41
C ILE A 115 13.15 13.76 -1.36
N SER A 116 13.92 12.83 -1.94
CA SER A 116 15.08 13.15 -2.81
C SER A 116 14.71 13.90 -4.09
N GLU A 117 13.44 13.80 -4.51
CA GLU A 117 12.94 14.44 -5.73
C GLU A 117 12.57 15.92 -5.56
N THR A 118 12.68 16.46 -4.35
CA THR A 118 12.45 17.89 -4.13
C THR A 118 13.57 18.72 -4.79
N HIS A 119 13.20 19.83 -5.41
CA HIS A 119 14.17 20.77 -6.00
C HIS A 119 14.83 21.72 -4.99
N ALA A 120 14.43 21.67 -3.73
CA ALA A 120 15.04 22.46 -2.69
C ALA A 120 16.51 22.07 -2.49
N THR A 121 17.43 23.00 -2.68
CA THR A 121 18.87 22.79 -2.45
C THR A 121 19.20 22.68 -0.96
N ASP A 122 18.41 23.36 -0.12
CA ASP A 122 18.44 23.22 1.33
C ASP A 122 17.30 22.31 1.79
N PRO A 123 17.59 21.16 2.43
CA PRO A 123 16.57 20.25 2.92
C PRO A 123 15.57 20.87 3.89
N SER A 124 15.95 21.97 4.60
CA SER A 124 15.04 22.69 5.50
C SER A 124 13.90 23.38 4.77
N HIS A 125 14.11 23.76 3.50
CA HIS A 125 13.11 24.37 2.62
C HIS A 125 12.35 23.35 1.76
N GLY A 126 12.76 22.08 1.78
CA GLY A 126 12.09 21.02 1.03
C GLY A 126 10.69 20.74 1.55
N THR A 127 9.78 20.41 0.63
CA THR A 127 8.44 19.93 1.00
C THR A 127 8.57 18.64 1.79
N LYS A 128 8.14 18.67 3.05
CA LYS A 128 8.09 17.48 3.90
C LYS A 128 6.84 16.67 3.59
N MET A 129 7.03 15.38 3.40
CA MET A 129 5.97 14.40 3.23
C MET A 129 5.98 13.40 4.39
N TRP A 130 4.84 12.82 4.67
CA TRP A 130 4.74 11.66 5.51
C TRP A 130 5.26 10.45 4.75
N CYS A 131 6.21 9.74 5.31
CA CYS A 131 6.81 8.56 4.73
C CYS A 131 6.48 7.34 5.57
N TYR A 132 5.93 6.32 4.92
CA TYR A 132 5.65 5.02 5.49
C TYR A 132 6.76 4.07 5.08
N ASP A 133 7.54 3.62 6.05
CA ASP A 133 8.67 2.72 5.87
C ASP A 133 8.43 1.39 6.58
N VAL A 134 9.07 0.34 6.11
CA VAL A 134 8.99 -1.02 6.67
C VAL A 134 10.38 -1.55 6.99
N CYS A 135 10.53 -2.15 8.17
CA CYS A 135 11.67 -3.00 8.53
C CYS A 135 11.21 -4.46 8.54
N TYR A 136 11.85 -5.30 7.73
CA TYR A 136 11.45 -6.71 7.59
C TYR A 136 11.98 -7.60 8.71
N ASN A 137 13.18 -7.31 9.19
CA ASN A 137 13.91 -8.12 10.16
C ASN A 137 14.43 -7.25 11.32
N PRO A 138 13.55 -6.74 12.20
CA PRO A 138 13.95 -5.82 13.26
C PRO A 138 14.85 -6.45 14.33
N ALA A 139 14.88 -7.77 14.41
CA ALA A 139 15.69 -8.51 15.39
C ALA A 139 17.15 -8.78 14.94
N GLU A 140 17.51 -8.49 13.69
CA GLU A 140 18.82 -8.81 13.09
C GLU A 140 19.87 -7.68 13.23
N GLY A 141 19.88 -6.94 14.34
CA GLY A 141 20.83 -5.86 14.59
C GLY A 141 20.28 -4.46 14.30
N GLU A 142 21.03 -3.61 13.55
CA GLU A 142 20.57 -2.29 13.19
C GLU A 142 19.38 -2.36 12.21
N LYS A 143 18.26 -1.73 12.58
CA LYS A 143 17.04 -1.72 11.77
C LYS A 143 17.29 -1.08 10.40
N THR A 144 17.07 -1.84 9.33
CA THR A 144 17.11 -1.33 7.96
C THR A 144 15.70 -1.01 7.48
N TRP A 145 15.43 0.28 7.26
CA TRP A 145 14.13 0.76 6.83
C TRP A 145 14.03 0.87 5.31
N THR A 146 13.02 0.23 4.75
CA THR A 146 12.70 0.27 3.32
C THR A 146 11.49 1.18 3.10
N PRO A 147 11.61 2.24 2.30
CA PRO A 147 10.46 3.11 2.00
C PRO A 147 9.43 2.37 1.15
N VAL A 148 8.17 2.45 1.55
CA VAL A 148 7.03 1.85 0.84
C VAL A 148 6.27 2.89 0.04
N TYR A 149 5.84 3.96 0.67
CA TYR A 149 5.23 5.12 0.01
C TYR A 149 5.40 6.39 0.85
N CYS A 150 5.25 7.53 0.21
CA CYS A 150 5.06 8.80 0.90
C CYS A 150 3.73 9.44 0.49
N PHE A 151 3.18 10.31 1.35
CA PHE A 151 1.88 10.92 1.13
C PHE A 151 1.79 12.33 1.71
N THR A 152 0.73 13.03 1.36
CA THR A 152 0.41 14.40 1.82
C THR A 152 -0.90 14.38 2.62
N GLU A 153 -1.09 15.39 3.46
CA GLU A 153 -2.35 15.66 4.16
C GLU A 153 -3.37 16.42 3.29
N THR A 154 -2.93 16.89 2.12
CA THR A 154 -3.82 17.56 1.16
C THR A 154 -4.90 16.61 0.69
N GLU A 155 -6.14 17.06 0.78
CA GLU A 155 -7.27 16.31 0.26
C GLU A 155 -7.22 16.22 -1.27
N PHE A 156 -7.33 15.02 -1.78
CA PHE A 156 -7.47 14.73 -3.21
C PHE A 156 -8.93 14.51 -3.55
N LEU A 157 -9.35 15.13 -4.64
CA LEU A 157 -10.71 15.10 -5.14
C LEU A 157 -10.91 13.98 -6.17
N PRO A 158 -12.14 13.62 -6.51
CA PRO A 158 -12.42 12.57 -7.50
C PRO A 158 -11.66 12.74 -8.82
N GLN A 159 -11.50 13.97 -9.31
CA GLN A 159 -10.80 14.30 -10.55
C GLN A 159 -9.30 13.96 -10.49
N ASP A 160 -8.67 14.13 -9.32
CA ASP A 160 -7.27 13.79 -9.13
C ASP A 160 -7.07 12.27 -9.27
N TYR A 161 -8.00 11.49 -8.70
CA TYR A 161 -7.97 10.03 -8.81
C TYR A 161 -8.31 9.53 -10.21
N GLU A 162 -9.13 10.25 -10.98
CA GLU A 162 -9.35 9.92 -12.40
C GLU A 162 -8.05 9.98 -13.19
N VAL A 163 -7.25 11.04 -13.02
CA VAL A 163 -5.94 11.19 -13.66
C VAL A 163 -4.96 10.09 -13.21
N MET A 164 -4.88 9.85 -11.90
CA MET A 164 -4.02 8.80 -11.33
C MET A 164 -4.44 7.41 -11.83
N SER A 165 -5.73 7.11 -11.84
CA SER A 165 -6.28 5.84 -12.31
C SER A 165 -6.05 5.64 -13.80
N TRP A 166 -6.25 6.70 -14.60
CA TRP A 166 -5.97 6.64 -16.03
C TRP A 166 -4.50 6.30 -16.28
N PHE A 167 -3.56 7.00 -15.64
CA PHE A 167 -2.13 6.72 -15.78
C PHE A 167 -1.80 5.27 -15.39
N THR A 168 -2.24 4.82 -14.21
CA THR A 168 -1.91 3.48 -13.71
C THR A 168 -2.55 2.36 -14.54
N SER A 169 -3.67 2.63 -15.22
CA SER A 169 -4.42 1.64 -16.00
C SER A 169 -4.02 1.57 -17.47
N THR A 170 -3.48 2.64 -18.04
CA THR A 170 -3.28 2.74 -19.49
C THR A 170 -1.82 2.99 -19.89
N ASN A 171 -1.00 3.58 -19.00
CA ASN A 171 0.37 3.91 -19.36
C ASN A 171 1.25 2.65 -19.45
N PRO A 172 1.95 2.42 -20.58
CA PRO A 172 2.83 1.24 -20.74
C PRO A 172 3.96 1.13 -19.73
N ARG A 173 4.32 2.22 -19.02
CA ARG A 173 5.31 2.20 -17.94
C ARG A 173 4.72 1.69 -16.61
N SER A 174 3.40 1.67 -16.48
CA SER A 174 2.74 1.09 -15.31
C SER A 174 2.83 -0.43 -15.35
N PHE A 175 3.30 -1.06 -14.28
CA PHE A 175 3.34 -2.53 -14.23
C PHE A 175 1.92 -3.15 -14.22
N PHE A 176 0.91 -2.40 -13.77
CA PHE A 176 -0.48 -2.84 -13.77
C PHE A 176 -1.07 -3.04 -15.17
N THR A 177 -0.46 -2.47 -16.21
CA THR A 177 -0.87 -2.72 -17.60
C THR A 177 -0.29 -4.00 -18.18
N ARG A 178 0.71 -4.58 -17.51
CA ARG A 178 1.46 -5.75 -18.00
C ARG A 178 1.25 -6.99 -17.15
N TYR A 179 0.96 -6.81 -15.87
CA TYR A 179 0.94 -7.92 -14.92
C TYR A 179 -0.28 -7.86 -14.03
N ILE A 180 -0.80 -9.04 -13.72
CA ILE A 180 -1.79 -9.19 -12.67
C ILE A 180 -1.06 -9.40 -11.34
N THR A 181 -1.54 -8.70 -10.32
CA THR A 181 -1.16 -8.93 -8.93
C THR A 181 -2.41 -8.99 -8.07
N CYS A 182 -2.47 -9.97 -7.18
CA CYS A 182 -3.54 -10.10 -6.20
C CYS A 182 -2.91 -10.46 -4.86
N THR A 183 -3.45 -9.91 -3.78
CA THR A 183 -3.01 -10.24 -2.42
C THR A 183 -4.23 -10.60 -1.59
N LYS A 184 -4.12 -11.71 -0.85
CA LYS A 184 -5.10 -12.14 0.15
C LYS A 184 -4.38 -12.27 1.48
N MET A 185 -4.89 -11.63 2.52
CA MET A 185 -4.34 -11.77 3.87
C MET A 185 -4.70 -13.12 4.46
N ILE A 186 -3.78 -13.68 5.25
CA ILE A 186 -3.97 -14.89 6.03
C ILE A 186 -4.16 -14.45 7.48
N MET A 187 -5.28 -14.86 8.04
CA MET A 187 -5.59 -14.65 9.46
C MET A 187 -5.13 -15.85 10.28
N ASP A 188 -4.89 -15.63 11.55
CA ASP A 188 -4.74 -16.73 12.52
C ASP A 188 -6.02 -17.58 12.63
N GLU A 189 -5.97 -18.63 13.46
CA GLU A 189 -7.10 -19.56 13.63
C GLU A 189 -8.34 -18.86 14.21
N ASP A 190 -8.13 -17.91 15.13
CA ASP A 190 -9.21 -17.14 15.77
C ASP A 190 -9.74 -16.01 14.87
N LYS A 191 -9.08 -15.75 13.73
CA LYS A 191 -9.38 -14.66 12.78
C LYS A 191 -9.30 -13.26 13.37
N GLU A 192 -8.44 -13.07 14.33
CA GLU A 192 -8.22 -11.80 15.00
C GLU A 192 -6.98 -11.05 14.48
N VAL A 193 -5.94 -11.79 14.09
CA VAL A 193 -4.65 -11.23 13.70
C VAL A 193 -4.26 -11.68 12.30
N ILE A 194 -3.73 -10.74 11.51
CA ILE A 194 -3.09 -11.06 10.22
C ILE A 194 -1.70 -11.63 10.49
N ILE A 195 -1.47 -12.88 10.10
CA ILE A 195 -0.19 -13.57 10.26
C ILE A 195 0.64 -13.66 8.98
N GLY A 196 0.02 -13.33 7.84
CA GLY A 196 0.72 -13.43 6.56
C GLY A 196 -0.15 -13.07 5.37
N ASN A 197 0.30 -13.49 4.20
CA ASN A 197 -0.44 -13.26 2.95
C ASN A 197 -0.14 -14.30 1.88
N LEU A 198 -1.10 -14.49 0.97
CA LEU A 198 -0.92 -15.10 -0.34
C LEU A 198 -0.80 -13.99 -1.36
N THR A 199 0.26 -13.99 -2.16
CA THR A 199 0.42 -13.03 -3.26
C THR A 199 0.58 -13.76 -4.59
N LEU A 200 -0.36 -13.54 -5.51
CA LEU A 200 -0.20 -13.84 -6.91
C LEU A 200 0.54 -12.69 -7.58
N PHE A 201 1.62 -13.00 -8.27
CA PHE A 201 2.28 -12.07 -9.19
C PHE A 201 2.65 -12.81 -10.47
N LYS A 202 2.15 -12.33 -11.61
CA LYS A 202 2.25 -13.01 -12.92
C LYS A 202 1.59 -14.38 -12.87
N ASP A 203 2.40 -15.43 -12.89
CA ASP A 203 2.04 -16.85 -12.91
C ASP A 203 2.24 -17.57 -11.57
N THR A 204 2.78 -16.87 -10.58
CA THR A 204 3.28 -17.51 -9.35
C THR A 204 2.55 -17.01 -8.12
N VAL A 205 2.03 -17.95 -7.33
CA VAL A 205 1.48 -17.69 -5.98
C VAL A 205 2.53 -18.00 -4.93
N ARG A 206 2.76 -17.00 -4.07
CA ARG A 206 3.64 -17.14 -2.91
C ARG A 206 2.84 -16.94 -1.64
N GLU A 207 3.12 -17.80 -0.67
CA GLU A 207 2.70 -17.64 0.72
C GLU A 207 3.86 -17.02 1.52
N THR A 208 3.51 -16.06 2.36
CA THR A 208 4.43 -15.49 3.34
C THR A 208 3.74 -15.52 4.70
N ILE A 209 4.32 -16.22 5.68
CA ILE A 209 3.87 -16.26 7.07
C ILE A 209 5.09 -15.94 7.95
N GLY A 210 5.00 -14.86 8.71
CA GLY A 210 6.16 -14.35 9.43
C GLY A 210 7.30 -14.02 8.49
N SER A 211 8.47 -14.63 8.71
CA SER A 211 9.66 -14.55 7.84
C SER A 211 9.69 -15.60 6.75
N ASP A 212 8.86 -16.63 6.84
CA ASP A 212 8.87 -17.74 5.91
C ASP A 212 8.16 -17.41 4.62
N ARG A 213 8.82 -17.68 3.50
CA ARG A 213 8.29 -17.43 2.17
C ARG A 213 8.48 -18.64 1.26
N LYS A 214 7.36 -19.16 0.74
CA LYS A 214 7.39 -20.31 -0.17
C LYS A 214 6.50 -20.09 -1.41
N VAL A 215 6.86 -20.72 -2.52
CA VAL A 215 5.99 -20.83 -3.69
C VAL A 215 4.99 -21.95 -3.42
N VAL A 216 3.70 -21.63 -3.45
CA VAL A 216 2.62 -22.60 -3.21
C VAL A 216 1.97 -23.07 -4.51
N LYS A 217 2.04 -22.23 -5.55
CA LYS A 217 1.51 -22.60 -6.88
C LYS A 217 2.21 -21.81 -7.97
N LYS A 218 2.40 -22.46 -9.13
CA LYS A 218 2.79 -21.82 -10.38
C LYS A 218 1.82 -22.30 -11.46
N PHE A 219 1.32 -21.36 -12.25
CA PHE A 219 0.40 -21.63 -13.35
C PHE A 219 1.17 -21.72 -14.67
N GLU A 220 0.85 -22.70 -15.48
CA GLU A 220 1.50 -22.89 -16.78
C GLU A 220 0.78 -22.10 -17.89
N THR A 221 -0.51 -21.83 -17.72
CA THR A 221 -1.33 -21.10 -18.69
C THR A 221 -2.18 -20.00 -18.04
N GLU A 222 -2.60 -19.03 -18.85
CA GLU A 222 -3.53 -17.98 -18.44
C GLU A 222 -4.88 -18.54 -17.97
N GLU A 223 -5.38 -19.57 -18.69
CA GLU A 223 -6.65 -20.23 -18.33
C GLU A 223 -6.59 -20.90 -16.97
N GLU A 224 -5.50 -21.62 -16.71
CA GLU A 224 -5.27 -22.25 -15.41
C GLU A 224 -5.22 -21.19 -14.30
N ARG A 225 -4.56 -20.06 -14.55
CA ARG A 225 -4.49 -18.95 -13.59
C ARG A 225 -5.86 -18.35 -13.29
N ILE A 226 -6.69 -18.13 -14.31
CA ILE A 226 -8.04 -17.56 -14.14
C ILE A 226 -8.96 -18.50 -13.36
N ARG A 227 -8.84 -19.82 -13.58
CA ARG A 227 -9.66 -20.82 -12.88
C ARG A 227 -9.16 -21.15 -11.48
N GLY A 228 -7.88 -20.98 -11.23
CA GLY A 228 -7.22 -21.47 -10.02
C GLY A 228 -6.91 -20.41 -8.96
N TRP A 229 -7.35 -19.17 -9.18
CA TRP A 229 -7.18 -18.07 -8.22
C TRP A 229 -8.50 -17.58 -7.63
#